data_8812ec9289f5b40d1489c9ea19c8f814
#
_entry.id   8812ec9289f5b40d1489c9ea19c8f814
#
_cell.length_a   1.000
_cell.length_b   1.000
_cell.length_c   1.000
_cell.angle_alpha   90.00
_cell.angle_beta   90.00
_cell.angle_gamma   90.00
#
_symmetry.space_group_name_H-M   'P 1'
#
loop_
_entity.id
_entity.type
_entity.pdbx_description
1 polymer ?
#
loop_
_entity_poly.entity_id
_entity_poly.type
_entity_poly.pdbx_seq_one_letter_code
_entity_poly.pdbx_strand_id
1 'polypeptide(L)'
;GIVGHLAAGGHGTEVNVTVTDCYNAGTVTAADNAGGIVGRVQDGHSIRNCYNVGTVSVNGENILDGAGGIASLVTSGNTVSDCYYLTDRTSCGISNGNDTTVGKTAEELRADAMLALLGENFKRDPYGLVNAGFPLLSWQKTEDADAVDAVTDAIAAIGEVTEDSADAIRAAREAYNTLPEDLQKLVENIGVLTAAEAALEALRQPVEPDGTKAPDPAGDADAPNGSEEPVPLGCASGAVCNLWLAAILGMAAVAVGKRRR
;
A
#
# COMPACT_ATOMS: atom_id res chain seq x y z
N GLY A 1 11.24 19.15 -15.60
CA GLY A 1 12.28 18.18 -15.92
C GLY A 1 13.48 18.31 -15.00
N ILE A 2 14.36 17.35 -15.10
CA ILE A 2 15.57 17.28 -14.25
C ILE A 2 16.71 18.06 -14.92
N VAL A 3 16.85 17.92 -16.24
CA VAL A 3 17.89 18.58 -17.03
C VAL A 3 17.27 19.29 -18.24
N GLY A 4 17.65 20.53 -18.47
CA GLY A 4 17.18 21.29 -19.64
C GLY A 4 17.81 20.80 -20.93
N HIS A 5 19.16 20.70 -20.97
CA HIS A 5 19.90 20.33 -22.17
C HIS A 5 21.19 19.58 -21.83
N LEU A 6 21.39 18.43 -22.46
CA LEU A 6 22.64 17.69 -22.47
C LEU A 6 23.31 17.91 -23.83
N ALA A 7 24.46 18.57 -23.84
CA ALA A 7 25.27 18.81 -25.03
C ALA A 7 26.76 18.84 -24.68
N ALA A 8 27.61 18.47 -25.62
CA ALA A 8 29.05 18.63 -25.45
C ALA A 8 29.43 20.12 -25.41
N GLY A 9 30.27 20.49 -24.46
CA GLY A 9 30.91 21.82 -24.44
C GLY A 9 31.92 21.92 -25.58
N GLY A 10 31.84 22.98 -26.41
CA GLY A 10 32.56 23.17 -27.66
C GLY A 10 34.09 23.23 -27.65
N HIS A 11 34.81 22.59 -26.72
CA HIS A 11 36.27 22.58 -26.64
C HIS A 11 36.86 21.21 -26.38
N GLY A 12 36.71 20.28 -27.33
CA GLY A 12 37.70 19.19 -27.58
C GLY A 12 37.82 18.04 -26.60
N THR A 13 37.04 17.95 -25.54
CA THR A 13 36.91 16.74 -24.72
C THR A 13 35.47 16.27 -24.72
N GLU A 14 35.22 15.18 -25.44
CA GLU A 14 33.92 14.53 -25.42
C GLU A 14 33.69 13.91 -24.02
N VAL A 15 32.87 14.56 -23.21
CA VAL A 15 32.43 14.02 -21.93
C VAL A 15 31.04 13.42 -22.11
N ASN A 16 30.95 12.12 -22.12
CA ASN A 16 29.67 11.43 -22.16
C ASN A 16 29.01 11.52 -20.78
N VAL A 17 27.87 12.20 -20.70
CA VAL A 17 27.07 12.33 -19.48
C VAL A 17 25.94 11.31 -19.52
N THR A 18 25.68 10.66 -18.40
CA THR A 18 24.53 9.80 -18.20
C THR A 18 23.61 10.39 -17.12
N VAL A 19 22.33 10.59 -17.46
CA VAL A 19 21.26 10.84 -16.49
C VAL A 19 20.63 9.50 -16.15
N THR A 20 20.71 9.09 -14.89
CA THR A 20 20.23 7.77 -14.47
C THR A 20 19.51 7.81 -13.11
N ASP A 21 18.63 6.84 -12.89
CA ASP A 21 17.94 6.64 -11.63
C ASP A 21 17.22 7.90 -11.15
N CYS A 22 16.40 8.47 -12.01
CA CYS A 22 15.69 9.71 -11.76
C CYS A 22 14.19 9.54 -12.03
N TYR A 23 13.39 10.33 -11.33
CA TYR A 23 11.98 10.46 -11.71
C TYR A 23 11.49 11.91 -11.64
N ASN A 24 10.45 12.20 -12.39
CA ASN A 24 9.71 13.44 -12.32
C ASN A 24 8.22 13.17 -12.03
N ALA A 25 7.71 13.78 -10.97
CA ALA A 25 6.28 13.76 -10.62
C ALA A 25 5.62 15.15 -10.79
N GLY A 26 6.41 16.18 -11.05
CA GLY A 26 5.94 17.57 -11.23
C GLY A 26 5.54 17.88 -12.67
N THR A 27 4.79 18.97 -12.84
CA THR A 27 4.47 19.51 -14.17
C THR A 27 5.69 20.21 -14.77
N VAL A 28 5.98 19.91 -16.04
CA VAL A 28 7.02 20.56 -16.83
C VAL A 28 6.36 21.32 -17.98
N THR A 29 6.59 22.63 -18.05
CA THR A 29 6.14 23.47 -19.17
C THR A 29 7.31 24.29 -19.69
N ALA A 30 7.49 24.30 -21.01
CA ALA A 30 8.51 25.08 -21.67
C ALA A 30 7.95 25.76 -22.93
N ALA A 31 8.63 26.77 -23.44
CA ALA A 31 8.27 27.37 -24.70
C ALA A 31 8.48 26.39 -25.87
N ASP A 32 9.52 25.58 -25.78
CA ASP A 32 9.87 24.50 -26.72
C ASP A 32 10.72 23.46 -26.01
N ASN A 33 10.86 22.25 -26.54
CA ASN A 33 11.71 21.19 -25.99
C ASN A 33 11.39 20.82 -24.52
N ALA A 34 10.15 20.54 -24.22
CA ALA A 34 9.75 20.06 -22.89
C ALA A 34 9.96 18.54 -22.77
N GLY A 35 10.81 18.13 -21.83
CA GLY A 35 11.00 16.74 -21.47
C GLY A 35 10.79 16.51 -19.98
N GLY A 36 10.11 15.43 -19.61
CA GLY A 36 9.87 15.10 -18.22
C GLY A 36 11.16 14.85 -17.44
N ILE A 37 12.17 14.30 -18.08
CA ILE A 37 13.50 14.10 -17.52
C ILE A 37 14.51 15.06 -18.15
N VAL A 38 14.65 15.07 -19.48
CA VAL A 38 15.59 15.93 -20.18
C VAL A 38 14.90 16.67 -21.33
N GLY A 39 15.11 17.98 -21.48
CA GLY A 39 14.58 18.73 -22.62
C GLY A 39 15.19 18.26 -23.93
N ARG A 40 16.52 18.35 -24.09
CA ARG A 40 17.27 17.95 -25.29
C ARG A 40 18.49 17.10 -24.95
N VAL A 41 18.77 16.11 -25.79
CA VAL A 41 19.96 15.23 -25.69
C VAL A 41 20.70 15.22 -27.02
N GLN A 42 21.97 15.62 -27.01
CA GLN A 42 22.85 15.69 -28.19
C GLN A 42 24.24 15.18 -27.81
N ASP A 43 25.06 14.86 -28.80
CA ASP A 43 26.51 14.66 -28.67
C ASP A 43 26.95 13.45 -27.78
N GLY A 44 26.31 12.31 -27.93
CA GLY A 44 26.78 11.05 -27.34
C GLY A 44 26.42 10.84 -25.85
N HIS A 45 25.40 11.50 -25.36
CA HIS A 45 24.92 11.34 -23.98
C HIS A 45 23.89 10.24 -23.82
N SER A 46 23.56 9.89 -22.57
CA SER A 46 22.58 8.83 -22.29
C SER A 46 21.60 9.18 -21.17
N ILE A 47 20.38 8.64 -21.28
CA ILE A 47 19.36 8.61 -20.22
C ILE A 47 19.03 7.15 -19.95
N ARG A 48 19.06 6.74 -18.69
CA ARG A 48 18.76 5.37 -18.31
C ARG A 48 17.97 5.29 -17.03
N ASN A 49 17.15 4.24 -16.93
CA ASN A 49 16.47 3.87 -15.68
C ASN A 49 15.74 5.06 -15.03
N CYS A 50 14.95 5.76 -15.83
CA CYS A 50 14.23 6.94 -15.41
C CYS A 50 12.73 6.79 -15.69
N TYR A 51 11.90 7.46 -14.90
CA TYR A 51 10.48 7.51 -15.23
C TYR A 51 9.85 8.87 -14.99
N ASN A 52 8.76 9.16 -15.71
CA ASN A 52 7.98 10.38 -15.58
C ASN A 52 6.50 10.07 -15.37
N VAL A 53 5.92 10.61 -14.29
CA VAL A 53 4.48 10.60 -14.01
C VAL A 53 3.87 12.01 -14.01
N GLY A 54 4.70 13.03 -14.21
CA GLY A 54 4.27 14.41 -14.33
C GLY A 54 3.71 14.74 -15.71
N THR A 55 2.94 15.83 -15.79
CA THR A 55 2.47 16.38 -17.06
C THR A 55 3.60 17.13 -17.75
N VAL A 56 3.77 16.93 -19.06
CA VAL A 56 4.75 17.64 -19.87
C VAL A 56 4.04 18.37 -20.99
N SER A 57 4.32 19.68 -21.15
CA SER A 57 3.67 20.51 -22.15
C SER A 57 4.60 21.57 -22.72
N VAL A 58 4.31 22.00 -23.95
CA VAL A 58 4.95 23.16 -24.58
C VAL A 58 3.89 24.24 -24.83
N ASN A 59 4.27 25.50 -24.68
CA ASN A 59 3.37 26.65 -24.82
C ASN A 59 3.94 27.81 -25.67
N GLY A 60 5.02 27.56 -26.41
CA GLY A 60 5.61 28.55 -27.33
C GLY A 60 4.81 28.66 -28.64
N GLU A 61 5.04 29.75 -29.38
CA GLU A 61 4.40 29.99 -30.68
C GLU A 61 5.05 29.18 -31.82
N ASN A 62 6.33 28.86 -31.71
CA ASN A 62 7.11 28.15 -32.72
C ASN A 62 7.69 26.85 -32.10
N ILE A 63 6.83 25.86 -31.92
CA ILE A 63 7.23 24.57 -31.34
C ILE A 63 7.94 23.75 -32.42
N LEU A 64 9.22 23.46 -32.22
CA LEU A 64 10.04 22.65 -33.16
C LEU A 64 9.99 21.17 -32.80
N ASP A 65 10.16 20.83 -31.52
CA ASP A 65 10.38 19.45 -31.08
C ASP A 65 9.29 18.93 -30.12
N GLY A 66 8.45 19.80 -29.55
CA GLY A 66 7.27 19.39 -28.78
C GLY A 66 7.57 18.90 -27.35
N ALA A 67 6.66 18.12 -26.81
CA ALA A 67 6.70 17.59 -25.45
C ALA A 67 6.86 16.08 -25.44
N GLY A 68 7.85 15.57 -24.68
CA GLY A 68 8.05 14.15 -24.47
C GLY A 68 8.07 13.75 -23.00
N GLY A 69 7.50 12.63 -22.65
CA GLY A 69 7.45 12.16 -21.27
C GLY A 69 8.83 11.99 -20.64
N ILE A 70 9.81 11.60 -21.41
CA ILE A 70 11.21 11.46 -21.00
C ILE A 70 12.06 12.59 -21.60
N ALA A 71 12.04 12.72 -22.92
CA ALA A 71 12.80 13.77 -23.59
C ALA A 71 12.00 14.39 -24.74
N SER A 72 12.25 15.69 -25.02
CA SER A 72 11.68 16.33 -26.21
C SER A 72 12.45 15.92 -27.46
N LEU A 73 13.75 16.20 -27.49
CA LEU A 73 14.62 15.88 -28.64
C LEU A 73 15.77 14.98 -28.21
N VAL A 74 15.97 13.89 -28.95
CA VAL A 74 17.14 13.00 -28.85
C VAL A 74 17.75 12.85 -30.23
N THR A 75 18.92 13.45 -30.46
CA THR A 75 19.62 13.32 -31.74
C THR A 75 20.31 11.96 -31.89
N SER A 76 20.77 11.63 -33.09
CA SER A 76 21.52 10.37 -33.34
C SER A 76 22.80 10.29 -32.49
N GLY A 77 23.21 9.09 -32.14
CA GLY A 77 24.41 8.83 -31.33
C GLY A 77 24.17 8.91 -29.81
N ASN A 78 22.98 9.31 -29.36
CA ASN A 78 22.58 9.27 -27.95
C ASN A 78 21.81 7.98 -27.63
N THR A 79 21.79 7.60 -26.35
CA THR A 79 21.11 6.38 -25.89
C THR A 79 20.04 6.74 -24.85
N VAL A 80 18.83 6.19 -25.05
CA VAL A 80 17.76 6.19 -24.03
C VAL A 80 17.34 4.75 -23.84
N SER A 81 17.44 4.24 -22.60
CA SER A 81 17.07 2.86 -22.27
C SER A 81 16.38 2.79 -20.90
N ASP A 82 15.55 1.78 -20.71
CA ASP A 82 14.90 1.49 -19.44
C ASP A 82 14.17 2.72 -18.86
N CYS A 83 13.52 3.50 -19.73
CA CYS A 83 12.82 4.72 -19.39
C CYS A 83 11.32 4.57 -19.63
N TYR A 84 10.53 5.06 -18.67
CA TYR A 84 9.09 4.83 -18.63
C TYR A 84 8.32 6.15 -18.44
N TYR A 85 7.13 6.24 -19.00
CA TYR A 85 6.28 7.41 -18.81
C TYR A 85 4.81 7.04 -18.62
N LEU A 86 4.08 7.88 -17.90
CA LEU A 86 2.64 7.70 -17.65
C LEU A 86 1.85 8.13 -18.89
N THR A 87 1.16 7.18 -19.52
CA THR A 87 0.41 7.40 -20.78
C THR A 87 -0.74 8.38 -20.66
N ASP A 88 -1.32 8.51 -19.45
CA ASP A 88 -2.40 9.48 -19.19
C ASP A 88 -1.91 10.95 -19.13
N ARG A 89 -0.59 11.17 -19.09
CA ARG A 89 0.03 12.49 -18.93
C ARG A 89 0.79 12.97 -20.16
N THR A 90 1.30 12.05 -20.96
CA THR A 90 2.03 12.35 -22.19
C THR A 90 1.75 11.30 -23.25
N SER A 91 1.68 11.69 -24.51
CA SER A 91 1.37 10.79 -25.64
C SER A 91 2.57 10.00 -26.17
N CYS A 92 3.78 10.43 -25.85
CA CYS A 92 5.03 9.78 -26.26
C CYS A 92 6.12 10.01 -25.21
N GLY A 93 7.12 9.14 -25.19
CA GLY A 93 8.26 9.31 -24.31
C GLY A 93 9.33 10.23 -24.88
N ILE A 94 9.59 10.11 -26.19
CA ILE A 94 10.48 11.02 -26.93
C ILE A 94 9.66 11.68 -28.06
N SER A 95 9.58 13.00 -28.07
CA SER A 95 8.78 13.71 -29.07
C SER A 95 9.46 13.75 -30.46
N ASN A 96 10.76 13.98 -30.48
CA ASN A 96 11.56 14.02 -31.72
C ASN A 96 12.82 13.17 -31.54
N GLY A 97 12.92 12.09 -32.32
CA GLY A 97 14.00 11.12 -32.27
C GLY A 97 13.49 9.68 -32.33
N ASN A 98 14.37 8.72 -32.10
CA ASN A 98 13.98 7.32 -31.97
C ASN A 98 13.44 7.04 -30.56
N ASP A 99 12.11 6.85 -30.43
CA ASP A 99 11.48 6.58 -29.15
C ASP A 99 11.66 5.12 -28.74
N THR A 100 12.58 4.89 -27.81
CA THR A 100 12.88 3.61 -27.18
C THR A 100 12.27 3.46 -25.79
N THR A 101 11.45 4.43 -25.36
CA THR A 101 10.81 4.46 -24.05
C THR A 101 9.54 3.61 -24.02
N VAL A 102 9.03 3.30 -22.84
CA VAL A 102 7.84 2.48 -22.68
C VAL A 102 6.75 3.26 -21.92
N GLY A 103 5.62 3.48 -22.60
CA GLY A 103 4.43 4.01 -21.96
C GLY A 103 3.80 2.99 -21.00
N LYS A 104 3.41 3.43 -19.83
CA LYS A 104 2.81 2.62 -18.78
C LYS A 104 1.55 3.29 -18.23
N THR A 105 0.59 2.49 -17.79
CA THR A 105 -0.54 2.96 -16.99
C THR A 105 -0.11 3.27 -15.56
N ALA A 106 -0.95 3.99 -14.81
CA ALA A 106 -0.68 4.26 -13.40
C ALA A 106 -0.62 2.97 -12.55
N GLU A 107 -1.44 1.98 -12.88
CA GLU A 107 -1.43 0.68 -12.22
C GLU A 107 -0.11 -0.08 -12.45
N GLU A 108 0.34 -0.14 -13.71
CA GLU A 108 1.62 -0.79 -14.06
C GLU A 108 2.82 -0.11 -13.41
N LEU A 109 2.82 1.25 -13.33
CA LEU A 109 3.92 2.00 -12.69
C LEU A 109 3.96 1.80 -11.18
N ARG A 110 2.83 1.51 -10.53
CA ARG A 110 2.75 1.23 -9.08
C ARG A 110 2.99 -0.24 -8.72
N ALA A 111 3.00 -1.14 -9.70
CA ALA A 111 3.15 -2.57 -9.48
C ALA A 111 4.58 -2.95 -9.06
N ASP A 112 4.73 -4.06 -8.32
CA ASP A 112 6.04 -4.62 -7.96
C ASP A 112 6.91 -4.96 -9.17
N ALA A 113 6.29 -5.35 -10.28
CA ALA A 113 6.99 -5.59 -11.52
C ALA A 113 7.77 -4.36 -12.01
N MET A 114 7.28 -3.15 -11.71
CA MET A 114 7.99 -1.92 -12.06
C MET A 114 9.26 -1.73 -11.23
N LEU A 115 9.22 -2.06 -9.93
CA LEU A 115 10.41 -2.03 -9.08
C LEU A 115 11.48 -3.01 -9.56
N ALA A 116 11.08 -4.19 -10.03
CA ALA A 116 12.01 -5.16 -10.63
C ALA A 116 12.69 -4.62 -11.89
N LEU A 117 12.00 -3.79 -12.68
CA LEU A 117 12.55 -3.11 -13.85
C LEU A 117 13.49 -1.96 -13.49
N LEU A 118 13.13 -1.16 -12.47
CA LEU A 118 13.91 0.00 -12.02
C LEU A 118 15.12 -0.40 -11.13
N GLY A 119 15.07 -1.58 -10.51
CA GLY A 119 16.16 -2.12 -9.69
C GLY A 119 16.32 -1.48 -8.30
N GLU A 120 17.47 -1.74 -7.68
CA GLU A 120 17.74 -1.45 -6.25
C GLU A 120 17.77 0.03 -5.87
N ASN A 121 17.92 0.92 -6.86
CA ASN A 121 17.91 2.37 -6.62
C ASN A 121 16.49 2.93 -6.39
N PHE A 122 15.47 2.07 -6.53
CA PHE A 122 14.07 2.43 -6.28
C PHE A 122 13.45 1.52 -5.22
N LYS A 123 12.46 2.07 -4.51
CA LYS A 123 11.65 1.36 -3.52
C LYS A 123 10.16 1.70 -3.66
N ARG A 124 9.31 0.96 -2.97
CA ARG A 124 7.88 1.29 -2.88
C ARG A 124 7.65 2.62 -2.19
N ASP A 125 6.55 3.25 -2.53
CA ASP A 125 5.88 4.28 -1.75
C ASP A 125 4.71 3.64 -1.00
N PRO A 126 4.91 3.14 0.24
CA PRO A 126 3.85 2.52 1.01
C PRO A 126 2.77 3.56 1.28
N TYR A 127 1.52 3.14 1.17
CA TYR A 127 0.34 4.00 1.40
C TYR A 127 0.22 5.22 0.47
N GLY A 128 1.16 5.45 -0.46
CA GLY A 128 1.12 6.58 -1.39
C GLY A 128 1.41 7.95 -0.75
N LEU A 129 2.09 7.98 0.37
CA LEU A 129 2.28 9.19 1.19
C LEU A 129 3.30 10.18 0.61
N VAL A 130 4.24 9.73 -0.22
CA VAL A 130 5.33 10.57 -0.75
C VAL A 130 5.16 10.86 -2.24
N ASN A 131 4.84 9.87 -3.06
CA ASN A 131 4.73 9.98 -4.51
C ASN A 131 3.47 9.30 -5.07
N ALA A 132 2.36 9.40 -4.35
CA ALA A 132 1.06 8.85 -4.74
C ALA A 132 1.11 7.35 -5.13
N GLY A 133 1.98 6.57 -4.50
CA GLY A 133 2.18 5.13 -4.71
C GLY A 133 3.11 4.77 -5.87
N PHE A 134 3.65 5.73 -6.59
CA PHE A 134 4.70 5.49 -7.60
C PHE A 134 6.05 5.26 -6.93
N PRO A 135 6.99 4.53 -7.56
CA PRO A 135 8.29 4.23 -6.98
C PRO A 135 9.03 5.47 -6.46
N LEU A 136 9.69 5.32 -5.33
CA LEU A 136 10.58 6.31 -4.72
C LEU A 136 12.04 5.93 -4.98
N LEU A 137 12.93 6.90 -4.92
CA LEU A 137 14.36 6.59 -4.82
C LEU A 137 14.66 5.97 -3.44
N SER A 138 15.54 4.98 -3.40
CA SER A 138 15.81 4.18 -2.19
C SER A 138 16.23 5.01 -0.98
N TRP A 139 16.88 6.17 -1.19
CA TRP A 139 17.32 7.09 -0.13
C TRP A 139 16.21 8.03 0.39
N GLN A 140 15.06 8.14 -0.30
CA GLN A 140 13.97 8.99 0.17
C GLN A 140 13.37 8.43 1.47
N LYS A 141 13.03 9.31 2.40
CA LYS A 141 12.45 8.92 3.69
C LYS A 141 10.96 8.58 3.56
N THR A 142 10.54 7.62 4.36
CA THR A 142 9.17 7.12 4.46
C THR A 142 8.70 7.07 5.93
N GLU A 143 9.10 8.07 6.73
CA GLU A 143 8.91 8.09 8.19
C GLU A 143 7.45 7.88 8.62
N ASP A 144 6.50 8.48 7.89
CA ASP A 144 5.06 8.31 8.18
C ASP A 144 4.59 6.88 7.88
N ALA A 145 5.06 6.27 6.79
CA ALA A 145 4.75 4.89 6.46
C ALA A 145 5.39 3.93 7.47
N ASP A 146 6.65 4.16 7.83
CA ASP A 146 7.38 3.37 8.84
C ASP A 146 6.67 3.42 10.21
N ALA A 147 6.08 4.56 10.56
CA ALA A 147 5.29 4.70 11.80
C ALA A 147 3.98 3.90 11.75
N VAL A 148 3.28 3.88 10.61
CA VAL A 148 2.07 3.05 10.41
C VAL A 148 2.42 1.57 10.48
N ASP A 149 3.50 1.15 9.81
CA ASP A 149 3.97 -0.23 9.81
C ASP A 149 4.34 -0.69 11.23
N ALA A 150 5.04 0.14 12.00
CA ALA A 150 5.42 -0.18 13.38
C ALA A 150 4.19 -0.42 14.28
N VAL A 151 3.13 0.36 14.13
CA VAL A 151 1.87 0.16 14.86
C VAL A 151 1.16 -1.11 14.39
N THR A 152 1.10 -1.35 13.09
CA THR A 152 0.49 -2.54 12.50
C THR A 152 1.18 -3.81 12.99
N ASP A 153 2.50 -3.82 13.02
CA ASP A 153 3.32 -4.93 13.52
C ASP A 153 3.15 -5.15 15.02
N ALA A 154 3.09 -4.06 15.81
CA ALA A 154 2.86 -4.14 17.24
C ALA A 154 1.48 -4.76 17.57
N ILE A 155 0.44 -4.42 16.80
CA ILE A 155 -0.88 -5.03 16.92
C ILE A 155 -0.85 -6.51 16.54
N ALA A 156 -0.20 -6.85 15.42
CA ALA A 156 -0.07 -8.24 14.96
C ALA A 156 0.69 -9.13 15.95
N ALA A 157 1.65 -8.56 16.67
CA ALA A 157 2.47 -9.26 17.66
C ALA A 157 1.72 -9.61 18.95
N ILE A 158 0.53 -9.06 19.23
CA ILE A 158 -0.27 -9.38 20.43
C ILE A 158 -0.65 -10.87 20.46
N GLY A 159 -1.02 -11.44 19.30
CA GLY A 159 -1.37 -12.85 19.17
C GLY A 159 -2.57 -13.26 20.02
N GLU A 160 -2.46 -14.41 20.69
CA GLU A 160 -3.49 -14.90 21.64
C GLU A 160 -3.45 -14.07 22.93
N VAL A 161 -4.63 -13.60 23.36
CA VAL A 161 -4.74 -12.70 24.51
C VAL A 161 -4.75 -13.50 25.81
N THR A 162 -3.80 -13.22 26.69
CA THR A 162 -3.68 -13.71 28.06
C THR A 162 -3.57 -12.54 29.04
N GLU A 163 -3.57 -12.81 30.35
CA GLU A 163 -3.34 -11.77 31.35
C GLU A 163 -1.99 -11.04 31.17
N ASP A 164 -0.99 -11.74 30.68
CA ASP A 164 0.35 -11.18 30.40
C ASP A 164 0.38 -10.28 29.16
N SER A 165 -0.66 -10.31 28.33
CA SER A 165 -0.73 -9.45 27.12
C SER A 165 -1.05 -7.98 27.43
N ALA A 166 -1.34 -7.64 28.69
CA ALA A 166 -1.80 -6.30 29.06
C ALA A 166 -0.84 -5.18 28.65
N ASP A 167 0.45 -5.36 28.86
CA ASP A 167 1.45 -4.35 28.53
C ASP A 167 1.63 -4.18 27.01
N ALA A 168 1.59 -5.27 26.26
CA ALA A 168 1.68 -5.23 24.80
C ALA A 168 0.44 -4.53 24.19
N ILE A 169 -0.76 -4.85 24.66
CA ILE A 169 -2.01 -4.22 24.21
C ILE A 169 -2.00 -2.72 24.52
N ARG A 170 -1.58 -2.33 25.73
CA ARG A 170 -1.46 -0.92 26.09
C ARG A 170 -0.46 -0.18 25.23
N ALA A 171 0.74 -0.75 25.01
CA ALA A 171 1.77 -0.14 24.19
C ALA A 171 1.33 0.05 22.74
N ALA A 172 0.64 -0.95 22.16
CA ALA A 172 0.08 -0.86 20.80
C ALA A 172 -0.99 0.25 20.73
N ARG A 173 -1.85 0.40 21.74
CA ARG A 173 -2.85 1.48 21.81
C ARG A 173 -2.23 2.86 21.96
N GLU A 174 -1.21 3.01 22.79
CA GLU A 174 -0.47 4.26 22.95
C GLU A 174 0.24 4.63 21.62
N ALA A 175 0.90 3.68 20.97
CA ALA A 175 1.52 3.91 19.68
C ALA A 175 0.50 4.34 18.61
N TYR A 176 -0.64 3.66 18.51
CA TYR A 176 -1.73 4.05 17.60
C TYR A 176 -2.24 5.47 17.86
N ASN A 177 -2.46 5.83 19.12
CA ASN A 177 -2.98 7.17 19.51
C ASN A 177 -1.96 8.28 19.27
N THR A 178 -0.66 7.96 19.14
CA THR A 178 0.40 8.91 18.84
C THR A 178 0.43 9.28 17.35
N LEU A 179 -0.11 8.42 16.48
CA LEU A 179 -0.21 8.72 15.05
C LEU A 179 -1.17 9.89 14.80
N PRO A 180 -0.88 10.79 13.84
CA PRO A 180 -1.84 11.72 13.28
C PRO A 180 -3.10 11.01 12.77
N GLU A 181 -4.26 11.68 12.82
CA GLU A 181 -5.56 11.08 12.46
C GLU A 181 -5.63 10.53 11.01
N ASP A 182 -4.91 11.14 10.08
CA ASP A 182 -4.80 10.67 8.70
C ASP A 182 -4.01 9.37 8.58
N LEU A 183 -2.95 9.21 9.37
CA LEU A 183 -2.15 7.98 9.44
C LEU A 183 -2.87 6.87 10.22
N GLN A 184 -3.63 7.19 11.26
CA GLN A 184 -4.45 6.20 11.98
C GLN A 184 -5.41 5.44 11.05
N LYS A 185 -5.94 6.09 10.01
CA LYS A 185 -6.84 5.49 9.02
C LYS A 185 -6.15 4.43 8.14
N LEU A 186 -4.83 4.43 8.09
CA LEU A 186 -4.03 3.48 7.32
C LEU A 186 -3.71 2.21 8.11
N VAL A 187 -3.96 2.18 9.41
CA VAL A 187 -3.77 0.99 10.27
C VAL A 187 -4.96 0.05 10.09
N GLU A 188 -4.83 -0.89 9.15
CA GLU A 188 -5.93 -1.77 8.74
C GLU A 188 -6.36 -2.77 9.83
N ASN A 189 -5.44 -3.16 10.72
CA ASN A 189 -5.69 -4.16 11.76
C ASN A 189 -6.13 -3.58 13.12
N ILE A 190 -6.60 -2.33 13.17
CA ILE A 190 -7.09 -1.68 14.42
C ILE A 190 -8.22 -2.47 15.09
N GLY A 191 -9.03 -3.20 14.32
CA GLY A 191 -10.07 -4.08 14.85
C GLY A 191 -9.52 -5.22 15.72
N VAL A 192 -8.32 -5.72 15.40
CA VAL A 192 -7.63 -6.76 16.20
C VAL A 192 -7.25 -6.19 17.58
N LEU A 193 -6.72 -4.97 17.61
CA LEU A 193 -6.38 -4.30 18.87
C LEU A 193 -7.63 -4.08 19.75
N THR A 194 -8.73 -3.62 19.17
CA THR A 194 -9.99 -3.41 19.91
C THR A 194 -10.55 -4.74 20.45
N ALA A 195 -10.46 -5.82 19.67
CA ALA A 195 -10.86 -7.15 20.11
C ALA A 195 -9.95 -7.67 21.24
N ALA A 196 -8.65 -7.43 21.16
CA ALA A 196 -7.69 -7.80 22.18
C ALA A 196 -7.94 -7.07 23.52
N GLU A 197 -8.27 -5.79 23.46
CA GLU A 197 -8.66 -5.00 24.64
C GLU A 197 -9.92 -5.56 25.32
N ALA A 198 -10.94 -5.88 24.53
CA ALA A 198 -12.18 -6.48 25.04
C ALA A 198 -11.95 -7.87 25.64
N ALA A 199 -11.11 -8.70 25.01
CA ALA A 199 -10.76 -10.02 25.53
C ALA A 199 -9.99 -9.94 26.85
N LEU A 200 -9.04 -9.02 26.96
CA LEU A 200 -8.28 -8.77 28.19
C LEU A 200 -9.20 -8.31 29.34
N GLU A 201 -10.16 -7.45 29.05
CA GLU A 201 -11.15 -6.98 30.03
C GLU A 201 -12.05 -8.14 30.48
N ALA A 202 -12.46 -9.02 29.58
CA ALA A 202 -13.25 -10.20 29.91
C ALA A 202 -12.49 -11.19 30.83
N LEU A 203 -11.17 -11.35 30.64
CA LEU A 203 -10.33 -12.16 31.53
C LEU A 203 -10.21 -11.60 32.96
N ARG A 204 -10.34 -10.30 33.10
CA ARG A 204 -10.27 -9.60 34.41
C ARG A 204 -11.57 -9.55 35.18
N GLN A 205 -12.71 -9.83 34.53
CA GLN A 205 -13.99 -9.86 35.22
C GLN A 205 -14.08 -11.10 36.09
N PRO A 206 -14.43 -10.99 37.40
CA PRO A 206 -14.67 -12.14 38.25
C PRO A 206 -15.81 -12.99 37.63
N VAL A 207 -15.58 -14.26 37.43
CA VAL A 207 -16.67 -15.19 37.12
C VAL A 207 -17.56 -15.21 38.37
N GLU A 208 -18.73 -14.55 38.32
CA GLU A 208 -19.74 -14.72 39.34
C GLU A 208 -20.02 -16.22 39.43
N PRO A 209 -19.88 -16.85 40.61
CA PRO A 209 -20.21 -18.26 40.72
C PRO A 209 -21.72 -18.41 40.44
N ASP A 210 -22.01 -19.19 39.39
CA ASP A 210 -23.38 -19.63 39.08
C ASP A 210 -24.08 -20.00 40.37
N GLY A 211 -25.09 -19.22 40.70
CA GLY A 211 -25.90 -19.49 41.91
C GLY A 211 -26.63 -20.79 41.77
N THR A 212 -25.92 -21.91 41.98
CA THR A 212 -26.54 -23.19 42.26
C THR A 212 -27.24 -23.08 43.59
N LYS A 213 -28.56 -22.77 43.52
CA LYS A 213 -29.50 -22.91 44.59
C LYS A 213 -29.32 -24.25 45.26
N ALA A 214 -28.84 -24.25 46.50
CA ALA A 214 -28.76 -25.45 47.31
C ALA A 214 -30.15 -26.14 47.37
N PRO A 215 -30.22 -27.50 47.29
CA PRO A 215 -31.50 -28.18 47.46
C PRO A 215 -31.99 -27.98 48.89
N ASP A 216 -33.24 -27.52 49.04
CA ASP A 216 -33.97 -27.43 50.31
C ASP A 216 -33.98 -28.82 50.98
N PRO A 217 -33.72 -28.90 52.30
CA PRO A 217 -33.87 -30.15 53.02
C PRO A 217 -35.34 -30.53 53.15
N ALA A 218 -35.62 -31.76 52.89
CA ALA A 218 -36.91 -32.46 52.95
C ALA A 218 -37.72 -32.10 54.20
N GLY A 219 -38.98 -31.79 54.00
CA GLY A 219 -40.02 -31.73 55.02
C GLY A 219 -41.22 -32.58 54.59
N ASP A 220 -41.58 -33.52 55.43
CA ASP A 220 -42.48 -34.64 55.30
C ASP A 220 -43.92 -34.39 54.82
N ALA A 221 -44.40 -35.39 54.13
CA ALA A 221 -45.72 -36.05 54.16
C ALA A 221 -47.03 -35.25 54.23
N ASP A 222 -47.90 -35.37 53.25
CA ASP A 222 -49.14 -36.17 53.32
C ASP A 222 -49.90 -36.15 51.97
N ALA A 223 -50.40 -37.30 51.53
CA ALA A 223 -51.31 -37.51 50.42
C ALA A 223 -52.75 -37.63 51.00
N PRO A 224 -53.84 -37.85 50.23
CA PRO A 224 -54.05 -37.80 48.76
C PRO A 224 -55.39 -37.12 48.35
N ASN A 225 -55.62 -36.98 47.10
CA ASN A 225 -56.88 -37.32 46.37
C ASN A 225 -57.39 -36.27 45.36
N GLY A 226 -57.57 -36.73 44.13
CA GLY A 226 -58.77 -36.39 43.35
C GLY A 226 -58.61 -35.59 42.04
N SER A 227 -58.75 -36.36 40.99
CA SER A 227 -59.51 -36.05 39.75
C SER A 227 -59.00 -35.09 38.69
N GLU A 228 -58.70 -35.72 37.54
CA GLU A 228 -59.18 -35.48 36.17
C GLU A 228 -58.94 -34.12 35.49
N GLU A 229 -58.10 -34.17 34.49
CA GLU A 229 -58.08 -33.77 33.08
C GLU A 229 -59.01 -32.64 32.58
N PRO A 230 -58.77 -32.01 31.35
CA PRO A 230 -57.65 -32.06 30.39
C PRO A 230 -57.23 -30.68 29.80
N VAL A 231 -56.16 -30.75 28.98
CA VAL A 231 -55.52 -29.79 28.09
C VAL A 231 -56.39 -28.73 27.39
N PRO A 232 -55.86 -27.57 26.97
CA PRO A 232 -55.16 -27.52 25.71
C PRO A 232 -53.93 -26.57 25.60
N LEU A 233 -53.08 -26.97 24.66
CA LEU A 233 -52.14 -26.22 23.82
C LEU A 233 -52.13 -24.69 23.82
N GLY A 234 -50.95 -24.10 23.98
CA GLY A 234 -50.66 -22.75 23.60
C GLY A 234 -49.18 -22.53 23.44
N CYS A 235 -48.73 -22.37 22.21
CA CYS A 235 -47.40 -22.00 21.80
C CYS A 235 -46.97 -20.63 22.31
N ALA A 236 -45.70 -20.42 22.65
CA ALA A 236 -44.88 -19.43 21.98
C ALA A 236 -43.59 -19.14 22.74
N SER A 237 -42.50 -19.35 22.04
CA SER A 237 -41.33 -18.44 21.89
C SER A 237 -40.50 -18.16 23.14
N GLY A 238 -39.25 -18.44 23.12
CA GLY A 238 -38.18 -17.97 22.33
C GLY A 238 -36.85 -18.25 23.03
N ALA A 239 -36.22 -19.32 22.68
CA ALA A 239 -34.81 -19.54 23.04
C ALA A 239 -33.94 -19.02 21.90
N VAL A 240 -33.24 -17.94 22.12
CA VAL A 240 -32.17 -17.49 21.21
C VAL A 240 -30.92 -18.32 21.49
N CYS A 241 -30.73 -19.33 20.67
CA CYS A 241 -29.46 -20.02 20.59
C CYS A 241 -28.44 -19.11 19.90
N ASN A 242 -27.45 -18.63 20.61
CA ASN A 242 -26.26 -18.03 20.01
C ASN A 242 -25.34 -19.15 19.51
N LEU A 243 -25.49 -19.48 18.22
CA LEU A 243 -24.52 -20.30 17.51
C LEU A 243 -23.41 -19.36 16.99
N TRP A 244 -22.25 -19.40 17.60
CA TRP A 244 -21.04 -18.86 17.00
C TRP A 244 -20.50 -19.87 16.00
N LEU A 245 -20.67 -19.54 14.73
CA LEU A 245 -20.11 -20.30 13.62
C LEU A 245 -18.61 -20.00 13.54
N ALA A 246 -17.81 -21.04 13.69
CA ALA A 246 -16.39 -21.01 13.33
C ALA A 246 -16.26 -20.83 11.82
N ALA A 247 -15.69 -19.70 11.39
CA ALA A 247 -15.34 -19.47 10.00
C ALA A 247 -13.98 -20.12 9.70
N ILE A 248 -14.03 -21.00 8.76
CA ILE A 248 -13.00 -21.85 8.21
C ILE A 248 -11.91 -21.04 7.54
N LEU A 249 -10.66 -21.25 7.95
CA LEU A 249 -9.47 -20.89 7.18
C LEU A 249 -9.43 -21.69 5.88
N GLY A 250 -9.63 -21.02 4.75
CA GLY A 250 -9.33 -21.54 3.43
C GLY A 250 -7.87 -21.30 3.07
N MET A 251 -6.99 -22.28 3.29
CA MET A 251 -5.67 -22.30 2.69
C MET A 251 -5.78 -22.64 1.20
N ALA A 252 -5.50 -21.67 0.33
CA ALA A 252 -5.23 -21.95 -1.08
C ALA A 252 -3.76 -22.29 -1.24
N ALA A 253 -3.46 -23.58 -1.35
CA ALA A 253 -2.15 -24.06 -1.76
C ALA A 253 -1.99 -23.88 -3.27
N VAL A 254 -1.10 -22.99 -3.69
CA VAL A 254 -0.66 -22.87 -5.08
C VAL A 254 0.45 -23.91 -5.30
N ALA A 255 0.13 -24.93 -6.07
CA ALA A 255 1.07 -25.94 -6.53
C ALA A 255 1.98 -25.37 -7.62
N VAL A 256 3.27 -25.27 -7.32
CA VAL A 256 4.31 -24.98 -8.31
C VAL A 256 4.56 -26.23 -9.15
N GLY A 257 4.04 -26.23 -10.35
CA GLY A 257 4.32 -27.25 -11.36
C GLY A 257 5.70 -27.07 -11.98
N LYS A 258 6.62 -27.92 -11.58
CA LYS A 258 7.94 -28.07 -12.19
C LYS A 258 7.78 -28.78 -13.53
N ARG A 259 7.96 -28.10 -14.66
CA ARG A 259 8.16 -28.74 -15.97
C ARG A 259 9.63 -28.69 -16.37
N ARG A 260 10.24 -29.87 -16.38
CA ARG A 260 11.49 -30.14 -17.10
C ARG A 260 11.16 -30.26 -18.60
N ARG A 261 11.84 -29.54 -19.41
CA ARG A 261 12.62 -29.99 -20.59
C ARG A 261 13.31 -28.81 -21.23
#